data_6ec254f49e75da6445a0ff939df3e65c
#
_entry.id   6ec254f49e75da6445a0ff939df3e65c
#
_cell.length_a   1.000
_cell.length_b   1.000
_cell.length_c   1.000
_cell.angle_alpha   90.00
_cell.angle_beta   90.00
_cell.angle_gamma   90.00
#
_symmetry.space_group_name_H-M   'P 1'
#
loop_
_entity.id
_entity.type
_entity.pdbx_description
1 polymer ?
#
loop_
_entity_poly.entity_id
_entity_poly.type
_entity_poly.pdbx_seq_one_letter_code
_entity_poly.pdbx_strand_id
1 'polypeptide(L)'
;IVLMDADLEDRPESLPGLLERLGPGIDIVYTIKAGDSGDSRLTSALFHRVFSRIVAGGASVPRNIGTLRAFDRKVLDAIKAHPEYDVLFGPLMFFIGFPSVFVEVERDLRRHGRSSYTFLKRLRLAVRSLISYTDLPHRILLFFGATIIAASLLYAAVVVLQALLL
;
A
#
# COMPACT_ATOMS: atom_id res chain seq x y z
N ILE A 1 5.15 -17.09 -11.92
CA ILE A 1 3.84 -16.51 -12.27
C ILE A 1 4.06 -15.09 -12.69
N VAL A 2 3.35 -14.62 -13.72
CA VAL A 2 3.40 -13.24 -14.18
C VAL A 2 2.01 -12.64 -14.11
N LEU A 3 1.91 -11.41 -13.59
CA LEU A 3 0.73 -10.56 -13.67
C LEU A 3 1.03 -9.40 -14.61
N MET A 4 0.21 -9.23 -15.63
CA MET A 4 0.35 -8.20 -16.65
C MET A 4 -1.04 -7.64 -17.02
N ASP A 5 -1.15 -6.34 -17.18
CA ASP A 5 -2.37 -5.71 -17.65
C ASP A 5 -2.59 -5.96 -19.14
N ALA A 6 -3.85 -6.03 -19.57
CA ALA A 6 -4.22 -6.27 -20.96
C ALA A 6 -4.34 -4.99 -21.81
N ASP A 7 -3.84 -3.85 -21.32
CA ASP A 7 -3.99 -2.54 -21.95
C ASP A 7 -2.87 -2.21 -22.95
N LEU A 8 -1.96 -3.16 -23.20
CA LEU A 8 -0.83 -3.06 -24.11
C LEU A 8 0.18 -1.94 -23.75
N GLU A 9 0.18 -1.47 -22.53
CA GLU A 9 1.22 -0.55 -22.05
C GLU A 9 2.49 -1.31 -21.65
N ASP A 10 2.35 -2.53 -21.12
CA ASP A 10 3.47 -3.38 -20.72
C ASP A 10 3.96 -4.19 -21.93
N ARG A 11 5.28 -4.19 -22.15
CA ARG A 11 5.92 -4.92 -23.26
C ARG A 11 6.16 -6.38 -22.85
N PRO A 12 5.57 -7.37 -23.57
CA PRO A 12 5.84 -8.79 -23.29
C PRO A 12 7.31 -9.17 -23.41
N GLU A 13 8.08 -8.44 -24.20
CA GLU A 13 9.51 -8.66 -24.43
C GLU A 13 10.35 -8.46 -23.15
N SER A 14 9.81 -7.75 -22.15
CA SER A 14 10.47 -7.59 -20.84
C SER A 14 10.32 -8.81 -19.94
N LEU A 15 9.41 -9.75 -20.24
CA LEU A 15 9.13 -10.91 -19.39
C LEU A 15 10.33 -11.83 -19.13
N PRO A 16 11.16 -12.20 -20.13
CA PRO A 16 12.33 -13.05 -19.88
C PRO A 16 13.25 -12.44 -18.82
N GLY A 17 13.56 -11.13 -18.94
CA GLY A 17 14.44 -10.45 -18.00
C GLY A 17 13.86 -10.32 -16.58
N LEU A 18 12.53 -10.32 -16.43
CA LEU A 18 11.89 -10.37 -15.12
C LEU A 18 11.96 -11.78 -14.50
N LEU A 19 11.74 -12.82 -15.32
CA LEU A 19 11.78 -14.21 -14.87
C LEU A 19 13.19 -14.65 -14.48
N GLU A 20 14.22 -14.18 -15.16
CA GLU A 20 15.63 -14.46 -14.83
C GLU A 20 16.04 -13.90 -13.47
N ARG A 21 15.34 -12.88 -12.97
CA ARG A 21 15.62 -12.29 -11.65
C ARG A 21 14.95 -13.02 -10.50
N LEU A 22 13.95 -13.85 -10.78
CA LEU A 22 13.41 -14.77 -9.78
C LEU A 22 14.41 -15.88 -9.48
N GLY A 23 14.68 -16.11 -8.21
CA GLY A 23 15.64 -17.14 -7.82
C GLY A 23 15.90 -17.14 -6.32
N PRO A 24 16.98 -17.79 -5.88
CA PRO A 24 17.31 -17.90 -4.47
C PRO A 24 17.36 -16.53 -3.79
N GLY A 25 16.44 -16.28 -2.86
CA GLY A 25 16.35 -15.02 -2.09
C GLY A 25 15.53 -13.91 -2.73
N ILE A 26 14.96 -14.10 -3.93
CA ILE A 26 14.07 -13.13 -4.58
C ILE A 26 12.79 -13.84 -5.02
N ASP A 27 11.70 -13.51 -4.37
CA ASP A 27 10.39 -14.16 -4.56
C ASP A 27 9.43 -13.32 -5.40
N ILE A 28 9.67 -12.01 -5.47
CA ILE A 28 8.85 -11.07 -6.23
C ILE A 28 9.74 -10.11 -6.99
N VAL A 29 9.44 -9.90 -8.27
CA VAL A 29 10.04 -8.88 -9.12
C VAL A 29 8.95 -7.87 -9.47
N TYR A 30 9.07 -6.66 -8.95
CA TYR A 30 8.23 -5.52 -9.30
C TYR A 30 8.85 -4.74 -10.44
N THR A 31 8.02 -4.21 -11.33
CA THR A 31 8.49 -3.25 -12.32
C THR A 31 8.31 -1.81 -11.84
N ILE A 32 9.24 -0.96 -12.23
CA ILE A 32 9.16 0.49 -12.05
C ILE A 32 9.03 1.12 -13.44
N LYS A 33 8.11 2.07 -13.57
CA LYS A 33 7.95 2.83 -14.82
C LYS A 33 9.15 3.76 -15.00
N ALA A 34 9.82 3.66 -16.14
CA ALA A 34 10.82 4.64 -16.54
C ALA A 34 10.13 6.00 -16.78
N GLY A 35 10.64 7.05 -16.14
CA GLY A 35 10.13 8.41 -16.29
C GLY A 35 9.26 8.91 -15.13
N ASP A 36 9.16 10.24 -15.05
CA ASP A 36 8.38 10.94 -14.01
C ASP A 36 6.89 10.87 -14.36
N SER A 37 6.11 10.16 -13.58
CA SER A 37 4.65 10.22 -13.70
C SER A 37 4.21 11.61 -13.28
N GLY A 38 3.74 12.41 -14.25
CA GLY A 38 3.27 13.80 -14.08
C GLY A 38 2.04 13.99 -13.17
N ASP A 39 1.84 13.09 -12.22
CA ASP A 39 0.77 13.14 -11.24
C ASP A 39 1.13 14.15 -10.12
N SER A 40 0.16 14.88 -9.63
CA SER A 40 0.29 15.96 -8.64
C SER A 40 1.25 15.59 -7.51
N ARG A 41 2.44 16.19 -7.51
CA ARG A 41 3.62 15.82 -6.71
C ARG A 41 3.36 15.77 -5.20
N LEU A 42 2.45 16.61 -4.68
CA LEU A 42 2.19 16.73 -3.24
C LEU A 42 1.30 15.61 -2.68
N THR A 43 0.18 15.32 -3.31
CA THR A 43 -0.75 14.28 -2.85
C THR A 43 -0.16 12.88 -3.01
N SER A 44 0.56 12.66 -4.11
CA SER A 44 1.29 11.43 -4.35
C SER A 44 2.43 11.21 -3.35
N ALA A 45 3.18 12.27 -3.00
CA ALA A 45 4.29 12.18 -2.05
C ALA A 45 3.81 11.86 -0.62
N LEU A 46 2.71 12.47 -0.17
CA LEU A 46 2.13 12.21 1.13
C LEU A 46 1.60 10.77 1.21
N PHE A 47 0.85 10.34 0.19
CA PHE A 47 0.35 8.97 0.12
C PHE A 47 1.50 7.95 0.15
N HIS A 48 2.55 8.15 -0.65
CA HIS A 48 3.71 7.25 -0.65
C HIS A 48 4.44 7.21 0.69
N ARG A 49 4.60 8.35 1.35
CA ARG A 49 5.26 8.40 2.66
C ARG A 49 4.46 7.63 3.71
N VAL A 50 3.13 7.77 3.70
CA VAL A 50 2.24 7.05 4.60
C VAL A 50 2.20 5.57 4.25
N PHE A 51 2.03 5.24 2.97
CA PHE A 51 1.95 3.86 2.48
C PHE A 51 3.25 3.08 2.77
N SER A 52 4.42 3.62 2.39
CA SER A 52 5.70 2.93 2.62
C SER A 52 6.00 2.74 4.11
N ARG A 53 5.65 3.72 4.94
CA ARG A 53 5.92 3.64 6.38
C ARG A 53 4.99 2.68 7.12
N ILE A 54 3.74 2.58 6.69
CA ILE A 54 2.68 1.87 7.41
C ILE A 54 2.41 0.49 6.78
N VAL A 55 2.28 0.40 5.47
CA VAL A 55 1.93 -0.86 4.78
C VAL A 55 3.17 -1.70 4.47
N ALA A 56 4.23 -1.07 4.03
CA ALA A 56 5.47 -1.76 3.66
C ALA A 56 6.47 -1.93 4.81
N GLY A 57 6.04 -1.72 6.06
CA GLY A 57 6.90 -1.91 7.24
C GLY A 57 8.16 -1.04 7.26
N GLY A 58 8.14 0.11 6.58
CA GLY A 58 9.29 1.00 6.43
C GLY A 58 10.21 0.70 5.25
N ALA A 59 9.92 -0.33 4.45
CA ALA A 59 10.63 -0.58 3.20
C ALA A 59 10.47 0.60 2.24
N SER A 60 11.54 0.96 1.53
CA SER A 60 11.48 2.01 0.52
C SER A 60 10.73 1.51 -0.71
N VAL A 61 9.46 1.89 -0.81
CA VAL A 61 8.61 1.53 -1.96
C VAL A 61 8.74 2.63 -3.02
N PRO A 62 9.16 2.30 -4.26
CA PRO A 62 9.22 3.27 -5.34
C PRO A 62 7.86 3.86 -5.67
N ARG A 63 7.84 5.13 -6.12
CA ARG A 63 6.58 5.83 -6.43
C ARG A 63 5.91 5.32 -7.71
N ASN A 64 6.70 4.82 -8.66
CA ASN A 64 6.26 4.49 -10.01
C ASN A 64 6.13 2.99 -10.24
N ILE A 65 5.64 2.24 -9.23
CA ILE A 65 5.47 0.80 -9.38
C ILE A 65 4.46 0.51 -10.47
N GLY A 66 4.88 -0.35 -11.41
CA GLY A 66 4.04 -0.87 -12.48
C GLY A 66 3.09 -1.97 -12.00
N THR A 67 2.13 -2.32 -12.83
CA THR A 67 1.24 -3.47 -12.65
C THR A 67 1.92 -4.77 -13.04
N LEU A 68 2.80 -4.72 -14.04
CA LEU A 68 3.60 -5.87 -14.48
C LEU A 68 4.52 -6.33 -13.33
N ARG A 69 4.42 -7.59 -12.97
CA ARG A 69 5.25 -8.22 -11.94
C ARG A 69 5.35 -9.72 -12.15
N ALA A 70 6.48 -10.28 -11.73
CA ALA A 70 6.69 -11.72 -11.70
C ALA A 70 6.89 -12.17 -10.25
N PHE A 71 6.39 -13.37 -9.90
CA PHE A 71 6.52 -13.89 -8.53
C PHE A 71 6.41 -15.42 -8.50
N ASP A 72 6.97 -16.02 -7.46
CA ASP A 72 6.99 -17.45 -7.25
C ASP A 72 5.63 -18.01 -6.84
N ARG A 73 5.48 -19.33 -7.02
CA ARG A 73 4.25 -20.04 -6.65
C ARG A 73 3.89 -19.87 -5.18
N LYS A 74 4.87 -19.90 -4.29
CA LYS A 74 4.66 -19.72 -2.85
C LYS A 74 4.01 -18.37 -2.49
N VAL A 75 4.30 -17.33 -3.26
CA VAL A 75 3.64 -16.00 -3.10
C VAL A 75 2.16 -16.10 -3.45
N LEU A 76 1.81 -16.78 -4.55
CA LEU A 76 0.41 -17.00 -4.92
C LEU A 76 -0.33 -17.81 -3.86
N ASP A 77 0.30 -18.84 -3.33
CA ASP A 77 -0.31 -19.70 -2.31
C ASP A 77 -0.55 -18.92 -1.01
N ALA A 78 0.37 -18.04 -0.61
CA ALA A 78 0.17 -17.12 0.51
C ALA A 78 -0.97 -16.13 0.26
N ILE A 79 -1.07 -15.55 -0.95
CA ILE A 79 -2.18 -14.67 -1.34
C ILE A 79 -3.52 -15.41 -1.25
N LYS A 80 -3.59 -16.65 -1.74
CA LYS A 80 -4.80 -17.48 -1.69
C LYS A 80 -5.20 -17.89 -0.28
N ALA A 81 -4.24 -18.07 0.61
CA ALA A 81 -4.47 -18.40 2.01
C ALA A 81 -4.98 -17.19 2.82
N HIS A 82 -4.92 -15.98 2.26
CA HIS A 82 -5.37 -14.77 2.96
C HIS A 82 -6.91 -14.75 3.03
N PRO A 83 -7.49 -14.66 4.23
CA PRO A 83 -8.94 -14.88 4.44
C PRO A 83 -9.82 -13.69 4.00
N GLU A 84 -9.23 -12.55 3.64
CA GLU A 84 -9.99 -11.35 3.32
C GLU A 84 -10.66 -11.44 1.95
N TYR A 85 -11.96 -11.10 1.91
CA TYR A 85 -12.78 -11.19 0.70
C TYR A 85 -12.53 -10.04 -0.29
N ASP A 86 -12.03 -8.91 0.20
CA ASP A 86 -11.92 -7.66 -0.56
C ASP A 86 -10.47 -7.19 -0.62
N VAL A 87 -9.66 -7.98 -1.31
CA VAL A 87 -8.21 -7.83 -1.35
C VAL A 87 -7.79 -6.82 -2.41
N LEU A 88 -7.05 -5.81 -1.98
CA LEU A 88 -6.28 -4.96 -2.88
C LEU A 88 -4.94 -5.64 -3.16
N PHE A 89 -4.81 -6.22 -4.34
CA PHE A 89 -3.69 -7.08 -4.72
C PHE A 89 -2.31 -6.42 -4.52
N GLY A 90 -2.17 -5.16 -4.96
CA GLY A 90 -0.92 -4.42 -4.80
C GLY A 90 -0.48 -4.26 -3.33
N PRO A 91 -1.30 -3.64 -2.47
CA PRO A 91 -1.02 -3.52 -1.04
C PRO A 91 -0.82 -4.86 -0.33
N LEU A 92 -1.61 -5.90 -0.67
CA LEU A 92 -1.47 -7.21 -0.07
C LEU A 92 -0.08 -7.83 -0.34
N MET A 93 0.42 -7.73 -1.55
CA MET A 93 1.76 -8.27 -1.88
C MET A 93 2.87 -7.62 -1.03
N PHE A 94 2.76 -6.34 -0.71
CA PHE A 94 3.68 -5.67 0.21
C PHE A 94 3.47 -6.09 1.66
N PHE A 95 2.22 -6.25 2.06
CA PHE A 95 1.85 -6.67 3.41
C PHE A 95 2.37 -8.08 3.74
N ILE A 96 2.30 -9.01 2.80
CA ILE A 96 2.81 -10.39 2.98
C ILE A 96 4.35 -10.40 3.15
N GLY A 97 5.07 -9.42 2.59
CA GLY A 97 6.47 -9.14 2.94
C GLY A 97 7.50 -10.13 2.37
N PHE A 98 7.24 -10.77 1.23
CA PHE A 98 8.22 -11.61 0.56
C PHE A 98 9.43 -10.81 0.03
N PRO A 99 10.63 -11.39 0.03
CA PRO A 99 11.82 -10.78 -0.58
C PRO A 99 11.56 -10.36 -2.01
N SER A 100 11.85 -9.09 -2.31
CA SER A 100 11.50 -8.51 -3.60
C SER A 100 12.58 -7.60 -4.16
N VAL A 101 12.59 -7.46 -5.48
CA VAL A 101 13.46 -6.54 -6.22
C VAL A 101 12.62 -5.66 -7.16
N PHE A 102 13.11 -4.46 -7.42
CA PHE A 102 12.50 -3.51 -8.34
C PHE A 102 13.34 -3.41 -9.60
N VAL A 103 12.69 -3.53 -10.75
CA VAL A 103 13.34 -3.49 -12.08
C VAL A 103 12.69 -2.40 -12.91
N GLU A 104 13.50 -1.50 -13.43
CA GLU A 104 13.03 -0.48 -14.35
C GLU A 104 12.74 -1.09 -15.72
N VAL A 105 11.53 -0.84 -16.24
CA VAL A 105 11.11 -1.29 -17.57
C VAL A 105 10.55 -0.13 -18.37
N GLU A 106 10.86 -0.14 -19.67
CA GLU A 106 10.24 0.77 -20.60
C GLU A 106 8.78 0.37 -20.81
N ARG A 107 7.91 1.36 -20.89
CA ARG A 107 6.51 1.18 -21.24
C ARG A 107 6.17 1.95 -22.49
N ASP A 108 5.27 1.40 -23.29
CA ASP A 108 4.71 2.12 -24.41
C ASP A 108 3.69 3.15 -23.94
N LEU A 109 3.58 4.25 -24.67
CA LEU A 109 2.54 5.23 -24.40
C LEU A 109 1.18 4.58 -24.64
N ARG A 110 0.26 4.84 -23.71
CA ARG A 110 -1.13 4.36 -23.81
C ARG A 110 -1.70 4.70 -25.18
N ARG A 111 -1.96 3.69 -25.99
CA ARG A 111 -2.46 3.87 -27.37
C ARG A 111 -3.92 4.32 -27.42
N HIS A 112 -4.74 3.96 -26.42
CA HIS A 112 -6.17 4.25 -26.37
C HIS A 112 -6.64 4.55 -24.95
N GLY A 113 -7.51 5.57 -24.81
CA GLY A 113 -8.26 5.86 -23.59
C GLY A 113 -7.64 6.91 -22.65
N ARG A 114 -8.50 7.49 -21.80
CA ARG A 114 -8.11 8.38 -20.70
C ARG A 114 -8.12 7.59 -19.39
N SER A 115 -7.24 7.95 -18.48
CA SER A 115 -7.24 7.35 -17.14
C SER A 115 -8.61 7.50 -16.47
N SER A 116 -9.26 6.38 -16.15
CA SER A 116 -10.56 6.34 -15.45
C SER A 116 -10.47 6.66 -13.96
N TYR A 117 -9.25 6.90 -13.45
CA TYR A 117 -9.03 7.15 -12.03
C TYR A 117 -9.21 8.62 -11.69
N THR A 118 -10.39 8.96 -11.15
CA THR A 118 -10.64 10.27 -10.55
C THR A 118 -9.92 10.38 -9.19
N PHE A 119 -9.64 11.61 -8.73
CA PHE A 119 -9.04 11.87 -7.42
C PHE A 119 -9.79 11.16 -6.27
N LEU A 120 -11.13 11.20 -6.28
CA LEU A 120 -11.97 10.53 -5.29
C LEU A 120 -11.79 9.00 -5.28
N LYS A 121 -11.66 8.38 -6.45
CA LYS A 121 -11.38 6.94 -6.54
C LYS A 121 -10.02 6.60 -5.96
N ARG A 122 -9.00 7.41 -6.24
CA ARG A 122 -7.65 7.24 -5.67
C ARG A 122 -7.65 7.40 -4.15
N LEU A 123 -8.34 8.44 -3.64
CA LEU A 123 -8.47 8.67 -2.19
C LEU A 123 -9.19 7.51 -1.50
N ARG A 124 -10.30 7.03 -2.06
CA ARG A 124 -11.03 5.87 -1.53
C ARG A 124 -10.14 4.63 -1.48
N LEU A 125 -9.36 4.38 -2.54
CA LEU A 125 -8.43 3.26 -2.58
C LEU A 125 -7.33 3.39 -1.51
N ALA A 126 -6.80 4.59 -1.32
CA ALA A 126 -5.80 4.89 -0.31
C ALA A 126 -6.33 4.65 1.12
N VAL A 127 -7.50 5.21 1.43
CA VAL A 127 -8.14 5.03 2.75
C VAL A 127 -8.44 3.55 3.00
N ARG A 128 -8.95 2.84 1.99
CA ARG A 128 -9.21 1.40 2.10
C ARG A 128 -7.93 0.60 2.35
N SER A 129 -6.85 0.89 1.64
CA SER A 129 -5.55 0.26 1.88
C SER A 129 -5.05 0.50 3.30
N LEU A 130 -5.20 1.72 3.83
CA LEU A 130 -4.80 2.05 5.19
C LEU A 130 -5.64 1.28 6.23
N ILE A 131 -6.93 1.17 6.02
CA ILE A 131 -7.83 0.47 6.95
C ILE A 131 -7.55 -1.05 6.94
N SER A 132 -7.37 -1.64 5.74
CA SER A 132 -7.23 -3.09 5.61
C SER A 132 -5.84 -3.61 5.97
N TYR A 133 -4.78 -2.82 5.77
CA TYR A 133 -3.41 -3.31 5.92
C TYR A 133 -2.61 -2.60 7.02
N THR A 134 -3.28 -1.90 7.95
CA THR A 134 -2.58 -1.21 9.04
C THR A 134 -3.36 -1.24 10.35
N ASP A 135 -2.65 -1.16 11.47
CA ASP A 135 -3.22 -0.97 12.80
C ASP A 135 -3.61 0.49 13.09
N LEU A 136 -3.45 1.38 12.12
CA LEU A 136 -3.65 2.82 12.32
C LEU A 136 -5.05 3.16 12.87
N PRO A 137 -6.16 2.62 12.33
CA PRO A 137 -7.50 2.88 12.87
C PRO A 137 -7.64 2.47 14.34
N HIS A 138 -7.13 1.31 14.70
CA HIS A 138 -7.15 0.82 16.09
C HIS A 138 -6.34 1.71 17.03
N ARG A 139 -5.15 2.11 16.63
CA ARG A 139 -4.29 3.02 17.42
C ARG A 139 -4.95 4.37 17.64
N ILE A 140 -5.59 4.91 16.61
CA ILE A 140 -6.35 6.17 16.70
C ILE A 140 -7.50 6.02 17.67
N LEU A 141 -8.32 4.97 17.56
CA LEU A 141 -9.44 4.72 18.47
C LEU A 141 -8.98 4.55 19.92
N LEU A 142 -7.91 3.78 20.15
CA LEU A 142 -7.33 3.60 21.48
C LEU A 142 -6.82 4.91 22.07
N PHE A 143 -6.13 5.73 21.28
CA PHE A 143 -5.63 7.03 21.73
C PHE A 143 -6.77 7.97 22.12
N PHE A 144 -7.79 8.10 21.29
CA PHE A 144 -8.95 8.94 21.60
C PHE A 144 -9.74 8.40 22.80
N GLY A 145 -9.96 7.08 22.86
CA GLY A 145 -10.63 6.45 24.00
C GLY A 145 -9.89 6.70 25.31
N ALA A 146 -8.58 6.48 25.33
CA ALA A 146 -7.74 6.75 26.51
C ALA A 146 -7.77 8.23 26.92
N THR A 147 -7.74 9.15 25.95
CA THR A 147 -7.82 10.59 26.21
C THR A 147 -9.16 10.98 26.84
N ILE A 148 -10.28 10.45 26.35
CA ILE A 148 -11.61 10.70 26.90
C ILE A 148 -11.71 10.16 28.34
N ILE A 149 -11.22 8.94 28.58
CA ILE A 149 -11.21 8.34 29.92
C ILE A 149 -10.38 9.21 30.89
N ALA A 150 -9.17 9.62 30.49
CA ALA A 150 -8.32 10.45 31.33
C ALA A 150 -8.97 11.81 31.63
N ALA A 151 -9.58 12.45 30.65
CA ALA A 151 -10.30 13.70 30.84
C ALA A 151 -11.52 13.56 31.79
N SER A 152 -12.28 12.45 31.63
CA SER A 152 -13.42 12.16 32.50
C SER A 152 -13.02 11.92 33.94
N LEU A 153 -11.94 11.16 34.14
CA LEU A 153 -11.39 10.92 35.52
C LEU A 153 -10.88 12.21 36.16
N LEU A 154 -10.19 13.04 35.38
CA LEU A 154 -9.73 14.35 35.89
C LEU A 154 -10.90 15.25 36.26
N TYR A 155 -11.93 15.31 35.42
CA TYR A 155 -13.14 16.08 35.70
C TYR A 155 -13.85 15.57 36.97
N ALA A 156 -14.03 14.25 37.10
CA ALA A 156 -14.61 13.64 38.27
C ALA A 156 -13.81 13.98 39.56
N ALA A 157 -12.48 13.92 39.48
CA ALA A 157 -11.62 14.28 40.61
C ALA A 157 -11.78 15.75 41.00
N VAL A 158 -11.89 16.67 40.05
CA VAL A 158 -12.14 18.11 40.33
C VAL A 158 -13.49 18.31 41.00
N VAL A 159 -14.56 17.66 40.55
CA VAL A 159 -15.89 17.76 41.13
C VAL A 159 -15.91 17.24 42.54
N VAL A 160 -15.29 16.09 42.81
CA VAL A 160 -15.17 15.52 44.16
C VAL A 160 -14.39 16.47 45.07
N LEU A 161 -13.28 17.01 44.61
CA LEU A 161 -12.46 17.93 45.40
C LEU A 161 -13.23 19.22 45.73
N GLN A 162 -13.98 19.77 44.80
CA GLN A 162 -14.84 20.93 45.05
C GLN A 162 -15.93 20.65 46.09
N ALA A 163 -16.55 19.46 46.02
CA ALA A 163 -17.58 19.05 46.97
C ALA A 163 -17.06 18.80 48.38
N LEU A 164 -15.75 18.47 48.52
CA LEU A 164 -15.09 18.26 49.84
C LEU A 164 -14.57 19.57 50.48
N LEU A 165 -14.33 20.60 49.65
CA LEU A 165 -13.78 21.89 50.10
C LEU A 165 -14.87 22.97 50.37
N LEU A 166 -16.09 22.75 49.91
CA LEU A 166 -17.29 23.56 50.13
C LEU A 166 -18.20 22.94 51.20
#